data_afbef88d89c6b25a261e5942fb33ecd8
#
_entry.id   afbef88d89c6b25a261e5942fb33ecd8
#
_cell.length_a   1.000
_cell.length_b   1.000
_cell.length_c   1.000
_cell.angle_alpha   90.00
_cell.angle_beta   90.00
_cell.angle_gamma   90.00
#
_symmetry.space_group_name_H-M   'P 1'
#
loop_
_entity.id
_entity.type
_entity.pdbx_description
1 polymer ?
#
loop_
_entity_poly.entity_id
_entity_poly.type
_entity_poly.pdbx_seq_one_letter_code
_entity_poly.pdbx_strand_id
1 'polypeptide(L)'
;MSLDKNKTIAEVRRRTRLRNHDVQKMLEALIEVWSEALAQEGRIEVENFLVLEVKRIDRGENSGTLLVGGKLHRAPRFIYQLVVKPSKRLRALMKNA
;
A
#
# COMPACT_ATOMS: atom_id res chain seq x y z
N MET A 1 -10.37 2.87 -16.42
CA MET A 1 -8.96 2.77 -16.77
C MET A 1 -8.22 2.04 -15.68
N SER A 2 -7.37 1.11 -16.03
CA SER A 2 -6.59 0.34 -15.07
C SER A 2 -5.11 0.47 -15.40
N LEU A 3 -4.30 0.74 -14.38
CA LEU A 3 -2.84 0.82 -14.52
C LEU A 3 -2.19 -0.34 -13.78
N ASP A 4 -1.32 -1.05 -14.47
CA ASP A 4 -0.40 -1.99 -13.86
C ASP A 4 1.01 -1.39 -13.82
N LYS A 5 1.97 -2.16 -13.35
CA LYS A 5 3.37 -1.71 -13.25
C LYS A 5 3.92 -1.29 -14.63
N ASN A 6 3.69 -2.10 -15.65
CA ASN A 6 4.23 -1.83 -16.99
C ASN A 6 3.59 -0.61 -17.64
N LYS A 7 2.28 -0.45 -17.50
CA LYS A 7 1.57 0.73 -18.00
C LYS A 7 2.00 1.99 -17.28
N THR A 8 2.22 1.90 -15.97
CA THR A 8 2.71 3.02 -15.16
C THR A 8 4.10 3.45 -15.65
N ILE A 9 4.99 2.50 -15.88
CA ILE A 9 6.34 2.79 -16.40
C ILE A 9 6.25 3.49 -17.76
N ALA A 10 5.40 3.00 -18.65
CA ALA A 10 5.22 3.58 -19.97
C ALA A 10 4.74 5.04 -19.91
N GLU A 11 3.76 5.33 -19.02
CA GLU A 11 3.26 6.70 -18.87
C GLU A 11 4.29 7.63 -18.24
N VAL A 12 5.04 7.16 -17.26
CA VAL A 12 6.11 7.96 -16.64
C VAL A 12 7.20 8.26 -17.65
N ARG A 13 7.58 7.28 -18.48
CA ARG A 13 8.55 7.50 -19.56
C ARG A 13 8.07 8.56 -20.53
N ARG A 14 6.83 8.49 -20.93
CA ARG A 14 6.24 9.45 -21.86
C ARG A 14 6.33 10.88 -21.34
N ARG A 15 6.12 11.07 -20.04
CA ARG A 15 6.12 12.39 -19.39
C ARG A 15 7.51 12.91 -19.04
N THR A 16 8.44 12.01 -18.73
CA THR A 16 9.78 12.38 -18.25
C THR A 16 10.86 12.21 -19.29
N ARG A 17 10.62 11.42 -20.32
CA ARG A 17 11.59 11.02 -21.36
C ARG A 17 12.80 10.26 -20.79
N LEU A 18 12.65 9.73 -19.58
CA LEU A 18 13.67 8.85 -19.00
C LEU A 18 13.67 7.49 -19.67
N ARG A 19 14.78 6.76 -19.54
CA ARG A 19 14.90 5.42 -20.09
C ARG A 19 14.01 4.44 -19.33
N ASN A 20 13.54 3.41 -20.01
CA ASN A 20 12.71 2.36 -19.40
C ASN A 20 13.38 1.74 -18.16
N HIS A 21 14.67 1.41 -18.29
CA HIS A 21 15.44 0.81 -17.19
C HIS A 21 15.49 1.73 -15.96
N ASP A 22 15.67 3.04 -16.16
CA ASP A 22 15.75 4.00 -15.07
C ASP A 22 14.42 4.17 -14.36
N VAL A 23 13.33 4.27 -15.11
CA VAL A 23 11.97 4.38 -14.54
C VAL A 23 11.61 3.11 -13.78
N GLN A 24 11.88 1.94 -14.34
CA GLN A 24 11.63 0.67 -13.70
C GLN A 24 12.40 0.54 -12.39
N LYS A 25 13.67 0.90 -12.41
CA LYS A 25 14.56 0.85 -11.23
C LYS A 25 14.06 1.77 -10.13
N MET A 26 13.67 2.99 -10.48
CA MET A 26 13.13 3.95 -9.52
C MET A 26 11.81 3.47 -8.91
N LEU A 27 10.90 2.95 -9.72
CA LEU A 27 9.62 2.44 -9.24
C LEU A 27 9.81 1.24 -8.30
N GLU A 28 10.69 0.32 -8.66
CA GLU A 28 10.99 -0.84 -7.82
C GLU A 28 11.61 -0.44 -6.49
N ALA A 29 12.53 0.52 -6.51
CA ALA A 29 13.13 1.06 -5.28
C ALA A 29 12.10 1.76 -4.40
N LEU A 30 11.19 2.52 -4.99
CA LEU A 30 10.10 3.18 -4.27
C LEU A 30 9.19 2.17 -3.58
N ILE A 31 8.80 1.13 -4.28
CA ILE A 31 7.97 0.05 -3.72
C ILE A 31 8.69 -0.63 -2.55
N GLU A 32 9.99 -0.89 -2.69
CA GLU A 32 10.80 -1.50 -1.66
C GLU A 32 10.88 -0.64 -0.40
N VAL A 33 11.18 0.65 -0.57
CA VAL A 33 11.26 1.61 0.55
C VAL A 33 9.92 1.70 1.28
N TRP A 34 8.84 1.83 0.54
CA TRP A 34 7.50 1.93 1.12
C TRP A 34 7.06 0.63 1.79
N SER A 35 7.40 -0.52 1.19
CA SER A 35 7.10 -1.82 1.78
C SER A 35 7.81 -2.00 3.13
N GLU A 36 9.07 -1.60 3.21
CA GLU A 36 9.83 -1.64 4.47
C GLU A 36 9.22 -0.74 5.53
N ALA A 37 8.84 0.48 5.15
CA ALA A 37 8.21 1.43 6.08
C ALA A 37 6.89 0.88 6.63
N LEU A 38 6.05 0.33 5.76
CA LEU A 38 4.76 -0.23 6.16
C LEU A 38 4.91 -1.51 6.98
N ALA A 39 5.92 -2.34 6.68
CA ALA A 39 6.22 -3.55 7.45
C ALA A 39 6.61 -3.23 8.89
N GLN A 40 7.14 -2.04 9.15
CA GLN A 40 7.52 -1.56 10.48
C GLN A 40 6.42 -0.71 11.14
N GLU A 41 5.19 -0.84 10.68
CA GLU A 41 4.03 -0.07 11.16
C GLU A 41 4.23 1.45 11.00
N GLY A 42 4.98 1.85 9.97
CA GLY A 42 5.26 3.23 9.67
C GLY A 42 4.11 3.91 8.94
N ARG A 43 4.34 5.18 8.66
CA ARG A 43 3.39 6.03 7.94
C ARG A 43 4.10 6.62 6.73
N ILE A 44 3.41 6.62 5.60
CA ILE A 44 3.89 7.24 4.37
C ILE A 44 2.97 8.40 4.05
N GLU A 45 3.52 9.60 3.96
CA GLU A 45 2.77 10.79 3.61
C GLU A 45 3.32 11.36 2.31
N VAL A 46 2.48 11.41 1.29
CA VAL A 46 2.82 12.01 0.00
C VAL A 46 1.95 13.25 -0.15
N GLU A 47 2.58 14.41 -0.05
CA GLU A 47 1.91 15.69 -0.11
C GLU A 47 1.06 15.83 -1.37
N ASN A 48 -0.15 16.34 -1.21
CA ASN A 48 -1.14 16.54 -2.27
C ASN A 48 -1.58 15.26 -2.98
N PHE A 49 -1.29 14.10 -2.39
CA PHE A 49 -1.70 12.82 -2.94
C PHE A 49 -2.45 12.00 -1.89
N LEU A 50 -1.74 11.27 -1.05
CA LEU A 50 -2.38 10.43 -0.05
C LEU A 50 -1.44 10.12 1.12
N VAL A 51 -2.03 9.59 2.18
CA VAL A 51 -1.33 9.04 3.32
C VAL A 51 -1.63 7.55 3.42
N LEU A 52 -0.60 6.74 3.62
CA LEU A 52 -0.72 5.32 3.90
C LEU A 52 -0.29 5.07 5.35
N GLU A 53 -1.12 4.36 6.10
CA GLU A 53 -0.83 4.00 7.49
C GLU A 53 -1.13 2.53 7.70
N VAL A 54 -0.38 1.90 8.59
CA VAL A 54 -0.70 0.56 9.07
C VAL A 54 -1.35 0.68 10.43
N LYS A 55 -2.55 0.13 10.55
CA LYS A 55 -3.30 0.12 11.80
C LYS A 55 -3.27 -1.28 12.38
N ARG A 56 -2.79 -1.39 13.62
CA ARG A 56 -2.81 -2.65 14.36
C ARG A 56 -4.11 -2.73 15.14
N ILE A 57 -4.85 -3.79 14.94
CA ILE A 57 -6.10 -4.04 15.63
C ILE A 57 -5.88 -5.16 16.62
N ASP A 58 -6.12 -4.88 17.92
CA ASP A 58 -6.04 -5.85 18.98
C ASP A 58 -7.40 -6.55 19.09
N ARG A 59 -7.40 -7.86 18.88
CA ARG A 59 -8.61 -8.67 18.96
C ARG A 59 -8.87 -9.20 20.37
N GLY A 60 -8.02 -8.83 21.34
CA GLY A 60 -8.12 -9.28 22.72
C GLY A 60 -7.49 -10.65 22.96
N GLU A 61 -7.39 -11.03 24.22
CA GLU A 61 -6.75 -12.29 24.64
C GLU A 61 -7.54 -13.52 24.18
N ASN A 62 -8.86 -13.37 24.02
CA ASN A 62 -9.76 -14.44 23.63
C ASN A 62 -10.17 -14.31 22.15
N SER A 63 -9.21 -14.20 21.27
CA SER A 63 -9.47 -14.06 19.83
C SER A 63 -10.02 -15.33 19.18
N GLY A 64 -10.14 -16.41 19.94
CA GLY A 64 -10.72 -17.66 19.49
C GLY A 64 -9.72 -18.58 18.82
N THR A 65 -10.23 -19.72 18.40
CA THR A 65 -9.47 -20.75 17.67
C THR A 65 -10.10 -21.01 16.32
N LEU A 66 -9.27 -21.37 15.36
CA LEU A 66 -9.71 -21.75 14.02
C LEU A 66 -9.43 -23.22 13.79
N LEU A 67 -10.40 -23.93 13.24
CA LEU A 67 -10.22 -25.31 12.82
C LEU A 67 -9.84 -25.33 11.34
N VAL A 68 -8.61 -25.71 11.04
CA VAL A 68 -8.09 -25.77 9.67
C VAL A 68 -7.46 -27.13 9.46
N GLY A 69 -7.92 -27.85 8.46
CA GLY A 69 -7.36 -29.17 8.10
C GLY A 69 -7.42 -30.18 9.22
N GLY A 70 -8.45 -30.16 10.06
CA GLY A 70 -8.60 -31.04 11.21
C GLY A 70 -7.76 -30.67 12.43
N LYS A 71 -7.02 -29.58 12.38
CA LYS A 71 -6.22 -29.08 13.49
C LYS A 71 -6.74 -27.74 13.99
N LEU A 72 -6.72 -27.56 15.31
CA LEU A 72 -7.07 -26.29 15.92
C LEU A 72 -5.87 -25.34 15.86
N HIS A 73 -6.09 -24.18 15.28
CA HIS A 73 -5.11 -23.11 15.22
C HIS A 73 -5.63 -21.90 16.00
N ARG A 74 -4.78 -21.33 16.84
CA ARG A 74 -5.13 -20.13 17.56
C ARG A 74 -5.17 -18.95 16.58
N ALA A 75 -6.29 -18.21 16.56
CA ALA A 75 -6.37 -17.00 15.75
C ALA A 75 -5.37 -15.95 16.27
N PRO A 76 -4.70 -15.19 15.40
CA PRO A 76 -3.77 -14.17 15.83
C PRO A 76 -4.48 -13.08 16.63
N ARG A 77 -3.87 -12.64 17.73
CA ARG A 77 -4.41 -11.60 18.57
C ARG A 77 -4.46 -10.27 17.84
N PHE A 78 -3.40 -9.97 17.08
CA PHE A 78 -3.30 -8.74 16.34
C PHE A 78 -3.51 -8.99 14.86
N ILE A 79 -4.25 -8.09 14.23
CA ILE A 79 -4.34 -8.03 12.78
C ILE A 79 -3.88 -6.65 12.33
N TYR A 80 -3.35 -6.59 11.11
CA TYR A 80 -2.83 -5.37 10.54
C TYR A 80 -3.67 -4.96 9.35
N GLN A 81 -4.03 -3.70 9.30
CA GLN A 81 -4.86 -3.17 8.22
C GLN A 81 -4.16 -1.97 7.59
N LEU A 82 -4.09 -1.99 6.27
CA LEU A 82 -3.60 -0.84 5.53
C LEU A 82 -4.73 0.18 5.38
N VAL A 83 -4.50 1.40 5.87
CA VAL A 83 -5.45 2.50 5.78
C VAL A 83 -4.93 3.53 4.79
N VAL A 84 -5.77 3.93 3.87
CA VAL A 84 -5.45 4.92 2.84
C VAL A 84 -6.30 6.16 3.08
N LYS A 85 -5.65 7.31 3.23
CA LYS A 85 -6.33 8.60 3.40
C LYS A 85 -5.97 9.50 2.23
N PRO A 86 -6.89 9.76 1.30
CA PRO A 86 -6.60 10.65 0.18
C PRO A 86 -6.52 12.10 0.61
N SER A 87 -5.68 12.88 -0.07
CA SER A 87 -5.60 14.33 0.13
C SER A 87 -6.85 15.02 -0.38
N LYS A 88 -7.03 16.29 0.02
CA LYS A 88 -8.11 17.12 -0.52
C LYS A 88 -8.03 17.23 -2.04
N ARG A 89 -6.81 17.38 -2.57
CA ARG A 89 -6.59 17.46 -4.01
C ARG A 89 -7.01 16.18 -4.72
N LEU A 90 -6.63 15.03 -4.19
CA LEU A 90 -7.00 13.75 -4.79
C LEU A 90 -8.51 13.54 -4.74
N ARG A 91 -9.14 13.89 -3.62
CA ARG A 91 -10.62 13.82 -3.49
C ARG A 91 -11.31 14.68 -4.52
N ALA A 92 -10.81 15.89 -4.74
CA ALA A 92 -11.38 16.81 -5.74
C ALA A 92 -11.25 16.22 -7.15
N LEU A 93 -10.09 15.66 -7.48
CA LEU A 93 -9.87 15.00 -8.77
C LEU A 93 -10.80 13.81 -8.99
N MET A 94 -11.03 13.02 -7.95
CA MET A 94 -11.93 11.87 -8.03
C MET A 94 -13.40 12.29 -8.22
N LYS A 95 -13.82 13.39 -7.61
CA LYS A 95 -15.18 13.92 -7.79
C LYS A 95 -15.45 14.43 -9.20
N ASN A 96 -14.42 14.97 -9.84
CA ASN A 96 -14.52 15.59 -11.17
C ASN A 96 -14.18 14.62 -12.30
N ALA A 97 -13.90 13.39 -11.97
CA ALA A 97 -13.55 12.36 -12.95
C ALA A 97 -14.79 11.78 -13.64
#